data_6313b71bcff30ec58734531d898cd01f
#
_entry.id   6313b71bcff30ec58734531d898cd01f
#
_cell.length_a   1.000
_cell.length_b   1.000
_cell.length_c   1.000
_cell.angle_alpha   90.00
_cell.angle_beta   90.00
_cell.angle_gamma   90.00
#
_symmetry.space_group_name_H-M   'P 1'
#
loop_
_entity.id
_entity.type
_entity.pdbx_description
1 polymer ?
#
loop_
_entity_poly.entity_id
_entity_poly.type
_entity_poly.pdbx_seq_one_letter_code
_entity_poly.pdbx_strand_id
1 'polypeptide(L)'
;KKCRNPEALFKMINMYIALDGTPEAAPENGYVWSWCPTQFYDPYDINEQYVNINKQLEIDPKAEGEAPETWTAHMKKLWNAYPEYLVWKADHYATKYQENMFANIMTRVNKDGAWAQILKIYDDEKRVSYDEFYGISTPAMSSKGALMAQEVSEYYLKAIMGEKNIDDTWDSFVSSWKKIGGDEVAAEVNAWYAEQAK
;
A
#
# COMPACT_ATOMS: atom_id res chain seq x y z
N LYS A 1 -6.35 0.89 -27.37
CA LYS A 1 -6.87 0.87 -28.78
C LYS A 1 -7.11 -0.55 -29.33
N LYS A 2 -6.79 -1.64 -28.60
CA LYS A 2 -6.98 -3.03 -29.05
C LYS A 2 -8.01 -3.83 -28.22
N CYS A 3 -8.67 -3.21 -27.23
CA CYS A 3 -9.70 -3.89 -26.46
C CYS A 3 -10.97 -4.00 -27.31
N ARG A 4 -11.48 -5.24 -27.49
CA ARG A 4 -12.70 -5.50 -28.27
C ARG A 4 -13.97 -5.17 -27.51
N ASN A 5 -13.93 -5.26 -26.19
CA ASN A 5 -15.09 -5.06 -25.32
C ASN A 5 -14.69 -4.14 -24.14
N PRO A 6 -14.47 -2.83 -24.36
CA PRO A 6 -14.05 -1.93 -23.29
C PRO A 6 -15.08 -1.81 -22.16
N GLU A 7 -16.35 -1.98 -22.47
CA GLU A 7 -17.46 -2.00 -21.50
C GLU A 7 -17.35 -3.15 -20.49
N ALA A 8 -16.71 -4.25 -20.84
CA ALA A 8 -16.48 -5.37 -19.92
C ALA A 8 -15.59 -4.95 -18.74
N LEU A 9 -14.61 -4.09 -18.98
CA LEU A 9 -13.74 -3.56 -17.92
C LEU A 9 -14.55 -2.75 -16.90
N PHE A 10 -15.42 -1.86 -17.37
CA PHE A 10 -16.28 -1.07 -16.49
C PHE A 10 -17.29 -1.93 -15.72
N LYS A 11 -17.82 -2.98 -16.33
CA LYS A 11 -18.69 -3.95 -15.64
C LYS A 11 -17.93 -4.67 -14.52
N MET A 12 -16.69 -5.10 -14.77
CA MET A 12 -15.84 -5.74 -13.76
C MET A 12 -15.52 -4.80 -12.61
N ILE A 13 -15.22 -3.53 -12.90
CA ILE A 13 -15.01 -2.48 -11.90
C ILE A 13 -16.25 -2.30 -11.03
N ASN A 14 -17.41 -2.13 -11.66
CA ASN A 14 -18.67 -1.94 -10.93
C ASN A 14 -19.03 -3.17 -10.08
N MET A 15 -18.79 -4.37 -10.57
CA MET A 15 -18.97 -5.61 -9.80
C MET A 15 -18.04 -5.64 -8.57
N TYR A 16 -16.77 -5.29 -8.75
CA TYR A 16 -15.82 -5.24 -7.64
C TYR A 16 -16.31 -4.27 -6.56
N ILE A 17 -16.65 -3.03 -6.93
CA ILE A 17 -17.12 -2.00 -5.99
C ILE A 17 -18.43 -2.43 -5.30
N ALA A 18 -19.33 -3.08 -6.03
CA ALA A 18 -20.60 -3.53 -5.47
C ALA A 18 -20.47 -4.72 -4.50
N LEU A 19 -19.49 -5.60 -4.71
CA LEU A 19 -19.30 -6.82 -3.93
C LEU A 19 -18.31 -6.60 -2.76
N ASP A 20 -17.36 -5.68 -2.91
CA ASP A 20 -16.31 -5.51 -1.91
C ASP A 20 -16.89 -5.19 -0.52
N GLY A 21 -16.49 -6.00 0.45
CA GLY A 21 -16.96 -5.91 1.83
C GLY A 21 -18.38 -6.43 2.09
N THR A 22 -19.07 -6.99 1.08
CA THR A 22 -20.37 -7.66 1.29
C THR A 22 -20.19 -9.11 1.73
N PRO A 23 -21.24 -9.75 2.35
CA PRO A 23 -21.19 -11.17 2.68
C PRO A 23 -21.03 -12.09 1.45
N GLU A 24 -21.50 -11.65 0.26
CA GLU A 24 -21.39 -12.39 -0.99
C GLU A 24 -19.94 -12.49 -1.46
N ALA A 25 -19.09 -11.51 -1.09
CA ALA A 25 -17.65 -11.50 -1.37
C ALA A 25 -16.84 -12.29 -0.35
N ALA A 26 -17.43 -13.31 0.27
CA ALA A 26 -16.74 -14.17 1.22
C ALA A 26 -15.96 -15.28 0.50
N PRO A 27 -14.81 -15.73 1.07
CA PRO A 27 -14.00 -16.80 0.47
C PRO A 27 -14.76 -18.10 0.26
N GLU A 28 -15.72 -18.44 1.13
CA GLU A 28 -16.59 -19.60 1.01
C GLU A 28 -17.50 -19.58 -0.23
N ASN A 29 -17.75 -18.39 -0.78
CA ASN A 29 -18.47 -18.20 -2.04
C ASN A 29 -17.54 -18.17 -3.26
N GLY A 30 -16.27 -18.51 -3.08
CA GLY A 30 -15.27 -18.50 -4.14
C GLY A 30 -14.68 -17.12 -4.44
N TYR A 31 -15.06 -16.10 -3.68
CA TYR A 31 -14.45 -14.78 -3.79
C TYR A 31 -13.11 -14.75 -3.05
N VAL A 32 -12.04 -14.60 -3.79
CA VAL A 32 -10.71 -14.41 -3.22
C VAL A 32 -10.18 -13.07 -3.69
N TRP A 33 -10.06 -12.14 -2.76
CA TRP A 33 -9.66 -10.77 -3.05
C TRP A 33 -8.35 -10.68 -3.87
N SER A 34 -7.37 -11.52 -3.55
CA SER A 34 -6.10 -11.58 -4.26
C SER A 34 -6.21 -12.09 -5.71
N TRP A 35 -7.31 -12.74 -6.08
CA TRP A 35 -7.56 -13.23 -7.44
C TRP A 35 -8.43 -12.28 -8.26
N CYS A 36 -8.89 -11.19 -7.66
CA CYS A 36 -9.67 -10.22 -8.37
C CYS A 36 -8.82 -9.56 -9.46
N PRO A 37 -9.20 -9.66 -10.75
CA PRO A 37 -8.38 -9.16 -11.85
C PRO A 37 -8.27 -7.64 -11.89
N THR A 38 -9.16 -6.96 -11.19
CA THR A 38 -9.16 -5.51 -11.02
C THR A 38 -9.38 -5.21 -9.55
N GLN A 39 -8.34 -4.76 -8.88
CA GLN A 39 -8.43 -4.28 -7.51
C GLN A 39 -8.38 -2.76 -7.54
N PHE A 40 -9.37 -2.12 -6.92
CA PHE A 40 -9.37 -0.70 -6.67
C PHE A 40 -8.94 -0.48 -5.24
N TYR A 41 -7.90 0.26 -5.06
CA TYR A 41 -7.39 0.62 -3.76
C TYR A 41 -7.62 2.12 -3.55
N ASP A 42 -8.35 2.46 -2.50
CA ASP A 42 -8.43 3.84 -2.05
C ASP A 42 -7.13 4.15 -1.27
N PRO A 43 -6.28 5.05 -1.77
CA PRO A 43 -5.04 5.39 -1.09
C PRO A 43 -5.27 6.04 0.28
N TYR A 44 -6.47 6.55 0.53
CA TYR A 44 -6.85 7.19 1.80
C TYR A 44 -7.53 6.24 2.79
N ASP A 45 -7.91 5.03 2.38
CA ASP A 45 -8.67 4.07 3.19
C ASP A 45 -8.03 3.80 4.55
N ILE A 46 -6.71 3.57 4.62
CA ILE A 46 -6.02 3.33 5.89
C ILE A 46 -6.03 4.57 6.78
N ASN A 47 -5.88 5.75 6.19
CA ASN A 47 -5.95 7.00 6.95
C ASN A 47 -7.35 7.24 7.50
N GLU A 48 -8.39 6.99 6.72
CA GLU A 48 -9.78 7.07 7.17
C GLU A 48 -10.07 6.06 8.27
N GLN A 49 -9.59 4.83 8.17
CA GLN A 49 -9.68 3.82 9.23
C GLN A 49 -9.06 4.35 10.52
N TYR A 50 -7.84 4.89 10.47
CA TYR A 50 -7.15 5.44 11.63
C TYR A 50 -7.93 6.59 12.25
N VAL A 51 -8.29 7.60 11.48
CA VAL A 51 -8.93 8.82 11.97
C VAL A 51 -10.32 8.51 12.53
N ASN A 52 -11.16 7.81 11.78
CA ASN A 52 -12.56 7.59 12.15
C ASN A 52 -12.68 6.63 13.34
N ILE A 53 -11.91 5.53 13.34
CA ILE A 53 -11.97 4.58 14.44
C ILE A 53 -11.42 5.20 15.72
N ASN A 54 -10.28 5.92 15.67
CA ASN A 54 -9.74 6.58 16.86
C ASN A 54 -10.67 7.67 17.42
N LYS A 55 -11.34 8.44 16.55
CA LYS A 55 -12.36 9.40 16.97
C LYS A 55 -13.52 8.72 17.68
N GLN A 56 -13.98 7.58 17.21
CA GLN A 56 -15.05 6.81 17.86
C GLN A 56 -14.57 6.17 19.18
N LEU A 57 -13.31 5.73 19.25
CA LEU A 57 -12.70 5.20 20.48
C LEU A 57 -12.56 6.26 21.60
N GLU A 58 -12.58 7.56 21.28
CA GLU A 58 -12.65 8.62 22.30
C GLU A 58 -14.02 8.67 22.98
N ILE A 59 -15.09 8.22 22.29
CA ILE A 59 -16.46 8.14 22.79
C ILE A 59 -16.70 6.79 23.46
N ASP A 60 -16.27 5.72 22.81
CA ASP A 60 -16.41 4.33 23.28
C ASP A 60 -15.04 3.62 23.24
N PRO A 61 -14.25 3.73 24.32
CA PRO A 61 -12.87 3.21 24.38
C PRO A 61 -12.74 1.69 24.25
N LYS A 62 -13.83 0.96 24.42
CA LYS A 62 -13.85 -0.50 24.34
C LYS A 62 -14.52 -1.02 23.08
N ALA A 63 -15.10 -0.13 22.28
CA ALA A 63 -15.87 -0.49 21.08
C ALA A 63 -17.01 -1.48 21.38
N GLU A 64 -17.71 -1.28 22.51
CA GLU A 64 -18.84 -2.12 22.93
C GLU A 64 -20.15 -1.77 22.19
N GLY A 65 -20.23 -0.56 21.63
CA GLY A 65 -21.36 -0.09 20.84
C GLY A 65 -21.30 -0.51 19.38
N GLU A 66 -22.40 -0.26 18.67
CA GLU A 66 -22.47 -0.52 17.23
C GLU A 66 -21.58 0.42 16.43
N ALA A 67 -20.96 -0.10 15.37
CA ALA A 67 -20.20 0.71 14.42
C ALA A 67 -21.15 1.67 13.67
N PRO A 68 -20.74 2.93 13.40
CA PRO A 68 -21.53 3.86 12.60
C PRO A 68 -21.95 3.26 11.25
N GLU A 69 -23.19 3.48 10.85
CA GLU A 69 -23.75 2.94 9.59
C GLU A 69 -22.98 3.43 8.35
N THR A 70 -22.45 4.65 8.43
CA THR A 70 -21.70 5.30 7.33
C THR A 70 -20.31 4.70 7.08
N TRP A 71 -19.84 3.85 7.99
CA TRP A 71 -18.52 3.25 7.86
C TRP A 71 -18.48 2.15 6.79
N THR A 72 -17.31 2.01 6.17
CA THR A 72 -17.06 0.90 5.25
C THR A 72 -17.16 -0.45 5.97
N ALA A 73 -17.44 -1.50 5.23
CA ALA A 73 -17.49 -2.85 5.77
C ALA A 73 -16.18 -3.24 6.48
N HIS A 74 -15.04 -2.78 5.98
CA HIS A 74 -13.73 -3.03 6.60
C HIS A 74 -13.59 -2.31 7.94
N MET A 75 -13.99 -1.04 8.04
CA MET A 75 -13.99 -0.32 9.32
C MET A 75 -14.90 -0.99 10.36
N LYS A 76 -16.08 -1.44 9.94
CA LYS A 76 -17.00 -2.19 10.81
C LYS A 76 -16.39 -3.49 11.32
N LYS A 77 -15.67 -4.22 10.47
CA LYS A 77 -14.93 -5.43 10.88
C LYS A 77 -13.86 -5.13 11.93
N LEU A 78 -13.09 -4.06 11.74
CA LEU A 78 -12.06 -3.63 12.69
C LEU A 78 -12.68 -3.24 14.03
N TRP A 79 -13.78 -2.48 14.00
CA TRP A 79 -14.53 -2.07 15.21
C TRP A 79 -15.07 -3.26 15.98
N ASN A 80 -15.74 -4.18 15.31
CA ASN A 80 -16.33 -5.37 15.93
C ASN A 80 -15.28 -6.33 16.51
N ALA A 81 -14.07 -6.35 15.94
CA ALA A 81 -12.95 -7.15 16.45
C ALA A 81 -12.19 -6.46 17.60
N TYR A 82 -12.41 -5.17 17.83
CA TYR A 82 -11.61 -4.39 18.77
C TYR A 82 -11.74 -4.85 20.24
N PRO A 83 -12.93 -5.23 20.77
CA PRO A 83 -13.06 -5.78 22.13
C PRO A 83 -12.20 -7.03 22.35
N GLU A 84 -12.23 -7.97 21.42
CA GLU A 84 -11.42 -9.20 21.49
C GLU A 84 -9.93 -8.88 21.37
N TYR A 85 -9.56 -7.92 20.52
CA TYR A 85 -8.20 -7.43 20.43
C TYR A 85 -7.69 -6.86 21.76
N LEU A 86 -8.52 -6.13 22.53
CA LEU A 86 -8.15 -5.61 23.84
C LEU A 86 -7.88 -6.74 24.84
N VAL A 87 -8.68 -7.80 24.85
CA VAL A 87 -8.47 -8.98 25.68
C VAL A 87 -7.15 -9.66 25.32
N TRP A 88 -6.91 -9.90 24.05
CA TRP A 88 -5.68 -10.50 23.54
C TRP A 88 -4.44 -9.65 23.86
N LYS A 89 -4.55 -8.33 23.73
CA LYS A 89 -3.48 -7.40 24.10
C LYS A 89 -3.20 -7.41 25.61
N ALA A 90 -4.23 -7.50 26.45
CA ALA A 90 -4.08 -7.57 27.90
C ALA A 90 -3.43 -8.87 28.39
N ASP A 91 -3.61 -9.95 27.65
CA ASP A 91 -2.94 -11.25 27.86
C ASP A 91 -1.48 -11.28 27.36
N HIS A 92 -0.88 -10.13 27.10
CA HIS A 92 0.48 -9.99 26.56
C HIS A 92 0.74 -10.82 25.30
N TYR A 93 -0.29 -11.00 24.49
CA TYR A 93 -0.25 -11.79 23.24
C TYR A 93 0.09 -13.28 23.47
N ALA A 94 -0.19 -13.80 24.68
CA ALA A 94 0.14 -15.19 25.03
C ALA A 94 -0.74 -16.22 24.31
N THR A 95 -2.00 -15.86 24.01
CA THR A 95 -2.91 -16.71 23.23
C THR A 95 -2.55 -16.64 21.75
N LYS A 96 -2.71 -17.78 21.07
CA LYS A 96 -2.44 -17.88 19.64
C LYS A 96 -3.32 -16.90 18.87
N TYR A 97 -2.69 -16.03 18.11
CA TYR A 97 -3.33 -15.14 17.14
C TYR A 97 -4.21 -15.95 16.16
N GLN A 98 -5.48 -15.60 16.04
CA GLN A 98 -6.41 -16.31 15.16
C GLN A 98 -7.05 -15.42 14.10
N GLU A 99 -7.01 -14.10 14.27
CA GLU A 99 -7.76 -13.17 13.42
C GLU A 99 -6.86 -12.18 12.67
N ASN A 100 -7.02 -12.10 11.36
CA ASN A 100 -6.33 -11.10 10.54
C ASN A 100 -6.61 -9.66 10.96
N MET A 101 -7.77 -9.41 11.61
CA MET A 101 -8.15 -8.08 12.06
C MET A 101 -7.24 -7.55 13.16
N PHE A 102 -6.68 -8.40 14.03
CA PHE A 102 -5.77 -7.94 15.10
C PHE A 102 -4.49 -7.33 14.54
N ALA A 103 -3.91 -7.90 13.48
CA ALA A 103 -2.77 -7.30 12.81
C ALA A 103 -3.12 -5.93 12.20
N ASN A 104 -4.30 -5.80 11.60
CA ASN A 104 -4.76 -4.53 11.07
C ASN A 104 -5.02 -3.50 12.18
N ILE A 105 -5.59 -3.91 13.31
CA ILE A 105 -5.78 -3.04 14.47
C ILE A 105 -4.43 -2.58 15.02
N MET A 106 -3.48 -3.50 15.21
CA MET A 106 -2.13 -3.15 15.69
C MET A 106 -1.40 -2.16 14.78
N THR A 107 -1.49 -2.37 13.48
CA THR A 107 -0.71 -1.58 12.52
C THR A 107 -1.41 -0.33 12.05
N ARG A 108 -2.74 -0.35 11.90
CA ARG A 108 -3.52 0.72 11.27
C ARG A 108 -4.33 1.57 12.24
N VAL A 109 -4.82 1.00 13.36
CA VAL A 109 -5.71 1.69 14.30
C VAL A 109 -4.98 2.15 15.56
N ASN A 110 -4.04 1.37 16.05
CA ASN A 110 -3.34 1.66 17.30
C ASN A 110 -2.56 2.97 17.21
N LYS A 111 -2.66 3.82 18.26
CA LYS A 111 -1.92 5.09 18.36
C LYS A 111 -0.39 4.90 18.41
N ASP A 112 0.07 3.70 18.78
CA ASP A 112 1.48 3.30 18.74
C ASP A 112 1.80 2.41 17.52
N GLY A 113 0.83 2.22 16.63
CA GLY A 113 0.96 1.39 15.45
C GLY A 113 1.78 2.02 14.33
N ALA A 114 2.08 1.22 13.30
CA ALA A 114 2.90 1.66 12.16
C ALA A 114 2.30 2.88 11.46
N TRP A 115 0.97 2.90 11.26
CA TRP A 115 0.32 4.03 10.58
C TRP A 115 0.43 5.32 11.36
N ALA A 116 0.28 5.28 12.69
CA ALA A 116 0.47 6.46 13.54
C ALA A 116 1.90 7.02 13.46
N GLN A 117 2.92 6.16 13.33
CA GLN A 117 4.30 6.62 13.13
C GLN A 117 4.50 7.24 11.73
N ILE A 118 3.88 6.65 10.69
CA ILE A 118 3.90 7.21 9.34
C ILE A 118 3.27 8.61 9.32
N LEU A 119 2.12 8.80 9.98
CA LEU A 119 1.48 10.11 10.05
C LEU A 119 2.33 11.15 10.77
N LYS A 120 3.02 10.78 11.83
CA LYS A 120 3.97 11.71 12.50
C LYS A 120 5.07 12.18 11.55
N ILE A 121 5.63 11.26 10.75
CA ILE A 121 6.65 11.62 9.76
C ILE A 121 6.05 12.49 8.67
N TYR A 122 4.83 12.17 8.23
CA TYR A 122 4.13 12.91 7.18
C TYR A 122 3.81 14.35 7.61
N ASP A 123 3.25 14.52 8.82
CA ASP A 123 2.78 15.82 9.29
C ASP A 123 3.91 16.72 9.81
N ASP A 124 4.87 16.13 10.54
CA ASP A 124 5.85 16.91 11.28
C ASP A 124 7.07 17.35 10.46
N GLU A 125 7.43 16.61 9.42
CA GLU A 125 8.76 16.76 8.85
C GLU A 125 8.83 17.00 7.36
N LYS A 126 7.71 17.05 6.67
CA LYS A 126 7.67 17.17 5.20
C LYS A 126 8.62 16.19 4.49
N ARG A 127 8.76 14.99 5.06
CA ARG A 127 9.65 13.94 4.56
C ARG A 127 9.02 13.09 3.47
N VAL A 128 7.84 13.46 3.03
CA VAL A 128 7.13 12.74 1.98
C VAL A 128 7.43 13.40 0.64
N SER A 129 8.00 12.63 -0.27
CA SER A 129 8.12 13.00 -1.67
C SER A 129 7.13 12.16 -2.47
N TYR A 130 6.27 12.81 -3.23
CA TYR A 130 5.36 12.13 -4.13
C TYR A 130 6.06 11.81 -5.44
N ASP A 131 5.76 10.61 -5.98
CA ASP A 131 6.13 10.32 -7.36
C ASP A 131 5.24 11.17 -8.29
N GLU A 132 5.87 12.06 -9.01
CA GLU A 132 5.18 12.96 -9.95
C GLU A 132 5.03 12.35 -11.35
N PHE A 133 5.65 11.18 -11.60
CA PHE A 133 5.52 10.48 -12.86
C PHE A 133 4.32 9.52 -12.83
N TYR A 134 3.21 9.95 -13.42
CA TYR A 134 1.98 9.14 -13.58
C TYR A 134 1.72 8.74 -15.04
N GLY A 135 2.72 8.88 -15.89
CA GLY A 135 2.65 8.47 -17.30
C GLY A 135 2.74 6.96 -17.49
N ILE A 136 2.55 6.56 -18.73
CA ILE A 136 2.84 5.17 -19.13
C ILE A 136 4.36 4.96 -19.17
N SER A 137 4.80 3.72 -18.96
CA SER A 137 6.22 3.38 -19.08
C SER A 137 6.81 3.91 -20.38
N THR A 138 7.90 4.66 -20.27
CA THR A 138 8.63 5.19 -21.42
C THR A 138 9.30 4.07 -22.23
N PRO A 139 9.74 4.32 -23.46
CA PRO A 139 10.47 3.34 -24.27
C PRO A 139 11.72 2.78 -23.57
N ALA A 140 12.51 3.65 -22.92
CA ALA A 140 13.68 3.22 -22.15
C ALA A 140 13.30 2.40 -20.91
N MET A 141 12.26 2.79 -20.16
CA MET A 141 11.73 1.98 -19.05
C MET A 141 11.28 0.60 -19.52
N SER A 142 10.56 0.54 -20.64
CA SER A 142 10.03 -0.72 -21.17
C SER A 142 11.14 -1.66 -21.67
N SER A 143 12.23 -1.13 -22.22
CA SER A 143 13.33 -1.93 -22.80
C SER A 143 14.44 -2.26 -21.80
N LYS A 144 14.69 -1.41 -20.81
CA LYS A 144 15.85 -1.49 -19.90
C LYS A 144 15.47 -1.62 -18.44
N GLY A 145 14.22 -1.35 -18.07
CA GLY A 145 13.78 -1.28 -16.67
C GLY A 145 14.03 -2.58 -15.88
N ALA A 146 13.82 -3.74 -16.49
CA ALA A 146 14.06 -5.02 -15.82
C ALA A 146 15.57 -5.21 -15.48
N LEU A 147 16.46 -4.86 -16.41
CA LEU A 147 17.91 -4.96 -16.17
C LEU A 147 18.38 -3.94 -15.13
N MET A 148 17.83 -2.73 -15.14
CA MET A 148 18.11 -1.70 -14.15
C MET A 148 17.67 -2.14 -12.74
N ALA A 149 16.48 -2.73 -12.63
CA ALA A 149 15.96 -3.24 -11.36
C ALA A 149 16.78 -4.42 -10.83
N GLN A 150 17.25 -5.30 -11.72
CA GLN A 150 18.14 -6.40 -11.34
C GLN A 150 19.47 -5.86 -10.80
N GLU A 151 20.10 -4.91 -11.46
CA GLU A 151 21.37 -4.28 -11.02
C GLU A 151 21.22 -3.68 -9.61
N VAL A 152 20.10 -2.97 -9.35
CA VAL A 152 19.80 -2.40 -8.02
C VAL A 152 19.66 -3.53 -6.98
N SER A 153 18.87 -4.54 -7.27
CA SER A 153 18.61 -5.64 -6.34
C SER A 153 19.89 -6.42 -6.00
N GLU A 154 20.70 -6.72 -7.00
CA GLU A 154 21.98 -7.42 -6.81
C GLU A 154 22.99 -6.59 -6.02
N TYR A 155 23.05 -5.29 -6.27
CA TYR A 155 23.96 -4.40 -5.55
C TYR A 155 23.62 -4.36 -4.06
N TYR A 156 22.34 -4.11 -3.72
CA TYR A 156 21.92 -4.05 -2.33
C TYR A 156 22.03 -5.40 -1.63
N LEU A 157 21.68 -6.49 -2.29
CA LEU A 157 21.83 -7.82 -1.71
C LEU A 157 23.30 -8.12 -1.33
N LYS A 158 24.24 -7.83 -2.23
CA LYS A 158 25.68 -8.02 -1.99
C LYS A 158 26.22 -7.11 -0.89
N ALA A 159 25.69 -5.87 -0.79
CA ALA A 159 26.05 -4.95 0.30
C ALA A 159 25.52 -5.46 1.66
N ILE A 160 24.28 -5.93 1.72
CA ILE A 160 23.69 -6.51 2.94
C ILE A 160 24.43 -7.77 3.38
N MET A 161 24.86 -8.61 2.44
CA MET A 161 25.67 -9.82 2.71
C MET A 161 27.13 -9.53 3.10
N GLY A 162 27.57 -8.27 3.05
CA GLY A 162 28.93 -7.85 3.34
C GLY A 162 29.94 -8.15 2.22
N GLU A 163 29.47 -8.53 1.04
CA GLU A 163 30.32 -8.80 -0.14
C GLU A 163 30.79 -7.52 -0.81
N LYS A 164 30.10 -6.42 -0.59
CA LYS A 164 30.46 -5.08 -1.11
C LYS A 164 30.43 -4.05 0.00
N ASN A 165 31.49 -3.24 0.08
CA ASN A 165 31.48 -2.02 0.88
C ASN A 165 30.79 -0.91 0.08
N ILE A 166 29.76 -0.29 0.66
CA ILE A 166 28.99 0.76 -0.01
C ILE A 166 29.87 1.98 -0.31
N ASP A 167 30.68 2.40 0.67
CA ASP A 167 31.53 3.60 0.53
C ASP A 167 32.53 3.49 -0.63
N ASP A 168 33.05 2.27 -0.87
CA ASP A 168 34.03 2.02 -1.91
C ASP A 168 33.42 1.75 -3.29
N THR A 169 32.16 1.33 -3.36
CA THR A 169 31.56 0.81 -4.59
C THR A 169 30.37 1.58 -5.11
N TRP A 170 29.87 2.58 -4.36
CA TRP A 170 28.70 3.36 -4.72
C TRP A 170 28.81 4.06 -6.09
N ASP A 171 29.91 4.79 -6.29
CA ASP A 171 30.11 5.55 -7.53
C ASP A 171 30.20 4.65 -8.77
N SER A 172 30.82 3.47 -8.62
CA SER A 172 30.88 2.49 -9.70
C SER A 172 29.51 1.88 -10.01
N PHE A 173 28.70 1.61 -8.97
CA PHE A 173 27.32 1.16 -9.11
C PHE A 173 26.46 2.22 -9.84
N VAL A 174 26.50 3.46 -9.39
CA VAL A 174 25.77 4.57 -10.05
C VAL A 174 26.17 4.72 -11.50
N SER A 175 27.48 4.64 -11.81
CA SER A 175 27.98 4.70 -13.19
C SER A 175 27.49 3.53 -14.04
N SER A 176 27.45 2.31 -13.49
CA SER A 176 26.90 1.12 -14.17
C SER A 176 25.41 1.30 -14.47
N TRP A 177 24.64 1.67 -13.44
CA TRP A 177 23.19 1.87 -13.56
C TRP A 177 22.83 2.94 -14.62
N LYS A 178 23.56 4.05 -14.64
CA LYS A 178 23.40 5.10 -15.66
C LYS A 178 23.69 4.56 -17.07
N LYS A 179 24.76 3.78 -17.26
CA LYS A 179 25.12 3.19 -18.55
C LYS A 179 24.09 2.17 -19.05
N ILE A 180 23.43 1.43 -18.15
CA ILE A 180 22.35 0.49 -18.51
C ILE A 180 21.19 1.25 -19.15
N GLY A 181 20.81 2.42 -18.62
CA GLY A 181 19.70 3.22 -19.14
C GLY A 181 19.22 4.33 -18.23
N GLY A 182 19.86 4.53 -17.07
CA GLY A 182 19.39 5.51 -16.08
C GLY A 182 19.30 6.93 -16.62
N ASP A 183 20.32 7.37 -17.37
CA ASP A 183 20.32 8.71 -17.97
C ASP A 183 19.26 8.86 -19.07
N GLU A 184 18.99 7.80 -19.84
CA GLU A 184 17.97 7.80 -20.88
C GLU A 184 16.57 7.83 -20.30
N VAL A 185 16.30 7.00 -19.27
CA VAL A 185 15.02 7.04 -18.54
C VAL A 185 14.79 8.41 -17.90
N ALA A 186 15.81 8.99 -17.26
CA ALA A 186 15.70 10.31 -16.67
C ALA A 186 15.38 11.39 -17.71
N ALA A 187 16.02 11.33 -18.88
CA ALA A 187 15.75 12.27 -19.97
C ALA A 187 14.30 12.16 -20.49
N GLU A 188 13.80 10.93 -20.68
CA GLU A 188 12.43 10.68 -21.15
C GLU A 188 11.38 11.14 -20.10
N VAL A 189 11.60 10.87 -18.81
CA VAL A 189 10.71 11.32 -17.72
C VAL A 189 10.69 12.84 -17.62
N ASN A 190 11.86 13.49 -17.66
CA ASN A 190 11.94 14.96 -17.64
C ASN A 190 11.27 15.60 -18.86
N ALA A 191 11.38 15.00 -20.04
CA ALA A 191 10.69 15.49 -21.23
C ALA A 191 9.16 15.38 -21.07
N TRP A 192 8.67 14.24 -20.54
CA TRP A 192 7.27 14.05 -20.22
C TRP A 192 6.78 15.09 -19.21
N TYR A 193 7.52 15.31 -18.12
CA TYR A 193 7.16 16.29 -17.07
C TYR A 193 7.06 17.71 -17.64
N ALA A 194 8.01 18.11 -18.49
CA ALA A 194 7.98 19.41 -19.14
C ALA A 194 6.75 19.61 -20.07
N GLU A 195 6.16 18.55 -20.58
CA GLU A 195 4.92 18.59 -21.36
C GLU A 195 3.67 18.77 -20.49
N GLN A 196 3.69 18.23 -19.24
CA GLN A 196 2.57 18.36 -18.30
C GLN A 196 2.52 19.73 -17.62
N ALA A 197 3.65 20.42 -17.51
CA ALA A 197 3.78 21.73 -16.87
C ALA A 197 3.31 22.90 -17.74
N LYS A 198 2.75 22.64 -18.94
CA LYS A 198 2.16 23.62 -19.84
C LYS A 198 0.67 23.72 -19.66
#